data_5705d8f09ae45259e1ceec69a5399a6b
#
_entry.id   5705d8f09ae45259e1ceec69a5399a6b
#
_cell.length_a   1.000
_cell.length_b   1.000
_cell.length_c   1.000
_cell.angle_alpha   90.00
_cell.angle_beta   90.00
_cell.angle_gamma   90.00
#
_symmetry.space_group_name_H-M   'P 1'
#
loop_
_entity.id
_entity.type
_entity.pdbx_description
1 polymer ?
#
loop_
_entity_poly.entity_id
_entity_poly.type
_entity_poly.pdbx_seq_one_letter_code
_entity_poly.pdbx_strand_id
1 'polypeptide(L)'
;MILKHLQPIRFAVLVSLGFAVSCVPLSTNPAGAGGLAEVDDLPVVKELPDPFRFLDGSRVETRADWEKRRQEMKTIIQHYGYGHMPPAPNNVVAEKLSSKPVFGGAAREEHILLSMGPDHKVTVNVRMEIPEGAGPFPAIIKNEGGPLAPTPVGDEIVRRGYVLAQYARTELDPDKNNAVGRAQEAYPDNDWATLAVWAWGGMRVLDYLETLDFIDSTKVGITGHSRGGKTALLAGALDERFALVVPNGSGCGGAGCYRVLGRRSESLEAITDPKRFSYWFHPRLRSFAEKVDRLPFDQHFLKALVAPRLLLSTDALGDLWANPLGTQITYQAAQEVFDFLGVPDRSGLHFREGGHDQDAEDWRALLDFADERFFGKTTGRHFKKLPFPDAEKAFTWKAP
;
A
#
# COMPACT_ATOMS: atom_id res chain seq x y z
N MET A 1 -23.94 -12.21 81.88
CA MET A 1 -23.64 -13.63 81.82
C MET A 1 -23.65 -14.01 80.33
N ILE A 2 -22.60 -14.65 79.86
CA ILE A 2 -22.27 -15.17 78.52
C ILE A 2 -21.26 -14.30 77.78
N LEU A 3 -20.00 -14.73 77.90
CA LEU A 3 -18.85 -14.33 77.09
C LEU A 3 -19.02 -14.80 75.63
N LYS A 4 -18.72 -13.92 74.67
CA LYS A 4 -18.54 -14.29 73.29
C LYS A 4 -17.03 -14.24 72.92
N HIS A 5 -16.55 -15.37 72.44
CA HIS A 5 -15.21 -15.56 71.93
C HIS A 5 -14.95 -14.70 70.67
N LEU A 6 -13.89 -13.90 70.70
CA LEU A 6 -13.30 -13.25 69.55
C LEU A 6 -12.16 -14.15 69.01
N GLN A 7 -12.29 -14.60 67.75
CA GLN A 7 -11.18 -15.23 67.00
C GLN A 7 -10.35 -14.16 66.26
N PRO A 8 -9.03 -14.33 66.15
CA PRO A 8 -8.18 -13.33 65.48
C PRO A 8 -8.22 -13.51 63.97
N ILE A 9 -8.39 -12.37 63.27
CA ILE A 9 -8.27 -12.24 61.82
C ILE A 9 -6.80 -12.35 61.45
N ARG A 10 -6.44 -13.36 60.63
CA ARG A 10 -5.14 -13.47 60.00
C ARG A 10 -5.07 -12.59 58.76
N PHE A 11 -4.22 -11.57 58.79
CA PHE A 11 -3.85 -10.81 57.59
C PHE A 11 -2.95 -11.67 56.72
N ALA A 12 -3.39 -11.98 55.51
CA ALA A 12 -2.56 -12.53 54.45
C ALA A 12 -1.85 -11.37 53.75
N VAL A 13 -0.53 -11.33 53.84
CA VAL A 13 0.30 -10.40 53.09
C VAL A 13 0.42 -10.95 51.65
N LEU A 14 -0.25 -10.29 50.68
CA LEU A 14 -0.01 -10.53 49.29
C LEU A 14 1.33 -9.88 48.92
N VAL A 15 2.33 -10.67 48.62
CA VAL A 15 3.56 -10.24 47.97
C VAL A 15 3.25 -10.12 46.46
N SER A 16 3.08 -8.89 45.98
CA SER A 16 3.00 -8.63 44.56
C SER A 16 4.43 -8.71 43.97
N LEU A 17 4.70 -9.76 43.21
CA LEU A 17 5.85 -9.80 42.32
C LEU A 17 5.59 -8.80 41.16
N GLY A 18 6.20 -7.64 41.24
CA GLY A 18 6.29 -6.71 40.12
C GLY A 18 7.19 -7.28 39.03
N PHE A 19 6.61 -7.69 37.91
CA PHE A 19 7.36 -7.88 36.68
C PHE A 19 7.76 -6.51 36.16
N ALA A 20 9.03 -6.17 36.34
CA ALA A 20 9.64 -5.05 35.65
C ALA A 20 9.75 -5.41 34.17
N VAL A 21 8.84 -4.88 33.34
CA VAL A 21 9.01 -4.87 31.90
C VAL A 21 10.13 -3.89 31.62
N SER A 22 11.33 -4.40 31.38
CA SER A 22 12.44 -3.62 30.84
C SER A 22 12.04 -3.20 29.42
N CYS A 23 11.61 -1.96 29.25
CA CYS A 23 11.62 -1.31 27.97
C CYS A 23 13.07 -1.21 27.48
N VAL A 24 13.49 -2.15 26.66
CA VAL A 24 14.70 -2.00 25.85
C VAL A 24 14.34 -0.94 24.79
N PRO A 25 15.04 0.18 24.73
CA PRO A 25 14.85 1.11 23.63
C PRO A 25 15.23 0.36 22.36
N LEU A 26 14.31 0.27 21.39
CA LEU A 26 14.59 -0.15 20.03
C LEU A 26 15.65 0.81 19.47
N SER A 27 16.91 0.39 19.56
CA SER A 27 18.01 1.02 18.85
C SER A 27 17.76 0.85 17.36
N THR A 28 17.32 1.91 16.75
CA THR A 28 17.22 2.05 15.30
C THR A 28 18.62 2.22 14.74
N ASN A 29 19.22 1.13 14.28
CA ASN A 29 20.03 1.06 13.05
C ASN A 29 20.44 -0.38 12.75
N PRO A 30 19.73 -1.07 11.86
CA PRO A 30 20.27 -2.26 11.22
C PRO A 30 20.61 -1.93 9.76
N ALA A 31 21.47 -0.97 9.53
CA ALA A 31 22.25 -0.89 8.31
C ALA A 31 23.70 -0.95 8.76
N GLY A 32 24.43 -1.94 8.24
CA GLY A 32 25.89 -1.92 8.38
C GLY A 32 26.41 -0.55 7.94
N ALA A 33 27.48 -0.06 8.54
CA ALA A 33 28.02 1.29 8.43
C ALA A 33 28.61 1.63 7.03
N GLY A 34 27.89 1.29 5.95
CA GLY A 34 28.10 1.74 4.59
C GLY A 34 26.71 2.15 4.03
N GLY A 35 26.53 3.42 3.65
CA GLY A 35 25.32 3.87 2.94
C GLY A 35 25.08 3.03 1.68
N LEU A 36 23.85 3.06 1.15
CA LEU A 36 23.54 2.43 -0.14
C LEU A 36 24.44 3.04 -1.24
N ALA A 37 24.84 2.19 -2.20
CA ALA A 37 25.80 2.58 -3.25
C ALA A 37 25.27 3.69 -4.16
N GLU A 38 26.15 4.52 -4.68
CA GLU A 38 25.82 5.48 -5.72
C GLU A 38 25.45 4.76 -7.03
N VAL A 39 24.68 5.42 -7.90
CA VAL A 39 24.12 4.80 -9.11
C VAL A 39 25.18 4.16 -9.99
N ASP A 40 26.35 4.81 -10.14
CA ASP A 40 27.42 4.33 -11.01
C ASP A 40 28.20 3.15 -10.42
N ASP A 41 28.09 2.93 -9.13
CA ASP A 41 28.71 1.82 -8.40
C ASP A 41 27.81 0.57 -8.34
N LEU A 42 26.51 0.72 -8.70
CA LEU A 42 25.59 -0.39 -8.72
C LEU A 42 25.86 -1.34 -9.89
N PRO A 43 25.68 -2.65 -9.72
CA PRO A 43 25.88 -3.62 -10.78
C PRO A 43 24.86 -3.43 -11.92
N VAL A 44 25.26 -3.77 -13.14
CA VAL A 44 24.37 -3.85 -14.31
C VAL A 44 23.61 -5.17 -14.28
N VAL A 45 22.28 -5.10 -14.14
CA VAL A 45 21.37 -6.26 -14.12
C VAL A 45 20.27 -6.02 -15.15
N LYS A 46 20.37 -6.71 -16.30
CA LYS A 46 19.42 -6.54 -17.42
C LYS A 46 18.06 -7.16 -17.16
N GLU A 47 18.03 -8.29 -16.45
CA GLU A 47 16.79 -8.93 -16.01
C GLU A 47 16.19 -8.24 -14.78
N LEU A 48 14.98 -8.62 -14.39
CA LEU A 48 14.39 -8.16 -13.14
C LEU A 48 15.27 -8.59 -11.96
N PRO A 49 15.63 -7.67 -11.03
CA PRO A 49 16.44 -8.01 -9.87
C PRO A 49 15.82 -9.14 -9.04
N ASP A 50 16.66 -10.04 -8.52
CA ASP A 50 16.22 -11.18 -7.71
C ASP A 50 15.76 -10.71 -6.31
N PRO A 51 14.46 -10.85 -5.95
CA PRO A 51 13.97 -10.45 -4.62
C PRO A 51 14.51 -11.35 -3.51
N PHE A 52 15.05 -12.53 -3.84
CA PHE A 52 15.64 -13.46 -2.88
C PHE A 52 17.15 -13.28 -2.69
N ARG A 53 17.76 -12.25 -3.29
CA ARG A 53 19.18 -11.94 -3.15
C ARG A 53 19.38 -10.66 -2.37
N PHE A 54 20.12 -10.72 -1.26
CA PHE A 54 20.52 -9.55 -0.49
C PHE A 54 21.56 -8.69 -1.25
N LEU A 55 21.74 -7.44 -0.82
CA LEU A 55 22.73 -6.54 -1.42
C LEU A 55 24.17 -7.04 -1.24
N ASP A 56 24.45 -7.81 -0.20
CA ASP A 56 25.76 -8.45 0.03
C ASP A 56 26.01 -9.68 -0.85
N GLY A 57 25.02 -10.06 -1.68
CA GLY A 57 25.05 -11.19 -2.60
C GLY A 57 24.58 -12.52 -1.99
N SER A 58 24.35 -12.61 -0.69
CA SER A 58 23.78 -13.80 -0.07
C SER A 58 22.33 -14.01 -0.51
N ARG A 59 21.80 -15.23 -0.29
CA ARG A 59 20.43 -15.57 -0.69
C ARG A 59 19.51 -15.79 0.52
N VAL A 60 18.24 -15.48 0.32
CA VAL A 60 17.16 -15.96 1.18
C VAL A 60 17.07 -17.47 1.05
N GLU A 61 17.10 -18.20 2.15
CA GLU A 61 16.93 -19.65 2.21
C GLU A 61 15.72 -20.04 3.06
N THR A 62 15.34 -19.17 4.01
CA THR A 62 14.28 -19.42 4.96
C THR A 62 13.27 -18.26 5.00
N ARG A 63 12.09 -18.50 5.60
CA ARG A 63 11.12 -17.42 5.88
C ARG A 63 11.70 -16.33 6.78
N ALA A 64 12.58 -16.68 7.71
CA ALA A 64 13.25 -15.71 8.58
C ALA A 64 14.21 -14.79 7.80
N ASP A 65 14.90 -15.34 6.79
CA ASP A 65 15.74 -14.53 5.89
C ASP A 65 14.88 -13.65 5.00
N TRP A 66 13.72 -14.16 4.56
CA TRP A 66 12.75 -13.34 3.81
C TRP A 66 12.32 -12.11 4.60
N GLU A 67 12.05 -12.23 5.91
CA GLU A 67 11.68 -11.05 6.73
C GLU A 67 12.80 -10.02 6.81
N LYS A 68 14.07 -10.45 6.89
CA LYS A 68 15.23 -9.54 6.83
C LYS A 68 15.32 -8.88 5.44
N ARG A 69 15.14 -9.67 4.37
CA ARG A 69 15.18 -9.17 3.00
C ARG A 69 14.08 -8.17 2.71
N ARG A 70 12.87 -8.37 3.24
CA ARG A 70 11.78 -7.40 3.15
C ARG A 70 12.19 -6.02 3.70
N GLN A 71 12.86 -5.98 4.85
CA GLN A 71 13.31 -4.71 5.43
C GLN A 71 14.38 -4.04 4.54
N GLU A 72 15.30 -4.82 3.99
CA GLU A 72 16.29 -4.31 3.04
C GLU A 72 15.61 -3.78 1.76
N MET A 73 14.63 -4.50 1.21
CA MET A 73 13.85 -4.06 0.06
C MET A 73 13.09 -2.75 0.35
N LYS A 74 12.46 -2.61 1.52
CA LYS A 74 11.81 -1.35 1.94
C LYS A 74 12.82 -0.18 1.99
N THR A 75 14.04 -0.42 2.47
CA THR A 75 15.11 0.58 2.48
C THR A 75 15.53 0.97 1.07
N ILE A 76 15.75 -0.02 0.18
CA ILE A 76 16.13 0.20 -1.22
C ILE A 76 15.11 1.06 -1.95
N ILE A 77 13.82 0.72 -1.89
CA ILE A 77 12.79 1.45 -2.63
C ILE A 77 12.56 2.86 -2.10
N GLN A 78 12.66 3.07 -0.79
CA GLN A 78 12.58 4.43 -0.23
C GLN A 78 13.80 5.24 -0.65
N HIS A 79 15.00 4.72 -0.50
CA HIS A 79 16.22 5.43 -0.82
C HIS A 79 16.30 5.87 -2.28
N TYR A 80 16.10 4.92 -3.21
CA TYR A 80 16.28 5.22 -4.64
C TYR A 80 15.02 5.74 -5.32
N GLY A 81 13.84 5.39 -4.81
CA GLY A 81 12.58 5.62 -5.53
C GLY A 81 11.70 6.74 -4.97
N TYR A 82 11.40 6.69 -3.67
CA TYR A 82 10.28 7.45 -3.13
C TYR A 82 10.64 8.44 -2.01
N GLY A 83 11.87 8.36 -1.46
CA GLY A 83 12.28 9.07 -0.25
C GLY A 83 11.75 8.41 1.02
N HIS A 84 12.21 8.90 2.18
CA HIS A 84 11.95 8.30 3.49
C HIS A 84 10.75 8.98 4.14
N MET A 85 9.70 8.20 4.39
CA MET A 85 8.50 8.68 5.08
C MET A 85 8.79 8.98 6.56
N PRO A 86 8.14 10.00 7.14
CA PRO A 86 8.15 10.18 8.59
C PRO A 86 7.44 9.00 9.28
N PRO A 87 7.77 8.74 10.56
CA PRO A 87 7.03 7.75 11.35
C PRO A 87 5.55 8.14 11.48
N ALA A 88 4.71 7.15 11.81
CA ALA A 88 3.31 7.41 12.08
C ALA A 88 3.15 8.40 13.24
N PRO A 89 2.37 9.49 13.08
CA PRO A 89 2.04 10.37 14.20
C PRO A 89 1.06 9.67 15.14
N ASN A 90 1.22 9.87 16.45
CA ASN A 90 0.33 9.28 17.45
C ASN A 90 -0.86 10.19 17.79
N ASN A 91 -1.23 11.10 16.90
CA ASN A 91 -2.18 12.18 17.17
C ASN A 91 -3.18 12.41 16.04
N VAL A 92 -3.61 11.36 15.36
CA VAL A 92 -4.70 11.47 14.36
C VAL A 92 -6.01 11.78 15.08
N VAL A 93 -6.62 12.90 14.72
CA VAL A 93 -7.92 13.34 15.24
C VAL A 93 -8.91 13.47 14.10
N ALA A 94 -10.14 13.03 14.31
CA ALA A 94 -11.21 13.07 13.32
C ALA A 94 -12.33 14.02 13.78
N GLU A 95 -12.71 14.94 12.92
CA GLU A 95 -13.89 15.79 13.08
C GLU A 95 -14.94 15.39 12.03
N LYS A 96 -16.13 14.98 12.49
CA LYS A 96 -17.24 14.68 11.59
C LYS A 96 -17.92 15.99 11.19
N LEU A 97 -17.80 16.34 9.91
CA LEU A 97 -18.35 17.57 9.35
C LEU A 97 -19.82 17.43 8.95
N SER A 98 -20.21 16.26 8.44
CA SER A 98 -21.59 15.99 8.04
C SER A 98 -21.89 14.50 8.00
N SER A 99 -23.19 14.17 8.06
CA SER A 99 -23.72 12.82 7.87
C SER A 99 -25.10 12.92 7.21
N LYS A 100 -25.34 12.08 6.20
CA LYS A 100 -26.64 12.00 5.52
C LYS A 100 -26.89 10.58 5.00
N PRO A 101 -28.16 10.14 4.90
CA PRO A 101 -28.50 8.87 4.26
C PRO A 101 -28.25 8.95 2.74
N VAL A 102 -27.78 7.84 2.17
CA VAL A 102 -27.57 7.68 0.72
C VAL A 102 -28.10 6.33 0.25
N PHE A 103 -28.17 6.14 -1.07
CA PHE A 103 -28.63 4.87 -1.70
C PHE A 103 -29.99 4.40 -1.15
N GLY A 104 -30.94 5.34 -0.98
CA GLY A 104 -32.29 5.03 -0.49
C GLY A 104 -32.33 4.57 0.98
N GLY A 105 -31.33 4.94 1.79
CA GLY A 105 -31.21 4.53 3.19
C GLY A 105 -30.45 3.22 3.40
N ALA A 106 -29.83 2.67 2.35
CA ALA A 106 -28.99 1.47 2.49
C ALA A 106 -27.60 1.77 3.10
N ALA A 107 -27.22 3.04 3.11
CA ALA A 107 -25.97 3.52 3.70
C ALA A 107 -26.09 4.95 4.20
N ARG A 108 -25.12 5.39 5.02
CA ARG A 108 -24.89 6.79 5.34
C ARG A 108 -23.57 7.25 4.73
N GLU A 109 -23.57 8.47 4.20
CA GLU A 109 -22.38 9.19 3.76
C GLU A 109 -21.94 10.11 4.89
N GLU A 110 -20.66 10.02 5.27
CA GLU A 110 -20.05 10.91 6.25
C GLU A 110 -18.88 11.64 5.63
N HIS A 111 -18.75 12.93 5.92
CA HIS A 111 -17.57 13.72 5.62
C HIS A 111 -16.79 13.97 6.91
N ILE A 112 -15.52 13.64 6.89
CA ILE A 112 -14.61 13.68 8.03
C ILE A 112 -13.41 14.55 7.66
N LEU A 113 -13.01 15.45 8.54
CA LEU A 113 -11.71 16.11 8.47
C LEU A 113 -10.77 15.38 9.43
N LEU A 114 -9.73 14.77 8.90
CA LEU A 114 -8.61 14.26 9.71
C LEU A 114 -7.58 15.36 9.89
N SER A 115 -7.06 15.50 11.09
CA SER A 115 -5.92 16.37 11.42
C SER A 115 -4.87 15.58 12.20
N MET A 116 -3.58 15.80 11.91
CA MET A 116 -2.49 14.99 12.42
C MET A 116 -1.12 15.66 12.29
N GLY A 117 -0.11 14.99 12.81
CA GLY A 117 1.29 15.44 12.73
C GLY A 117 1.61 16.60 13.66
N PRO A 118 2.73 17.30 13.45
CA PRO A 118 3.15 18.42 14.31
C PRO A 118 2.06 19.48 14.38
N ASP A 119 1.63 19.82 15.60
CA ASP A 119 0.58 20.81 15.90
C ASP A 119 -0.74 20.58 15.15
N HIS A 120 -1.05 19.36 14.72
CA HIS A 120 -2.21 18.99 13.89
C HIS A 120 -2.32 19.78 12.58
N LYS A 121 -1.19 20.22 12.01
CA LYS A 121 -1.17 21.06 10.79
C LYS A 121 -1.43 20.28 9.49
N VAL A 122 -1.25 18.99 9.50
CA VAL A 122 -1.56 18.15 8.33
C VAL A 122 -3.02 17.76 8.39
N THR A 123 -3.80 18.19 7.41
CA THR A 123 -5.23 17.87 7.35
C THR A 123 -5.59 17.24 6.01
N VAL A 124 -6.58 16.35 6.02
CA VAL A 124 -7.14 15.72 4.82
C VAL A 124 -8.63 15.44 4.99
N ASN A 125 -9.40 15.74 3.96
CA ASN A 125 -10.81 15.37 3.90
C ASN A 125 -10.96 13.89 3.52
N VAL A 126 -11.84 13.20 4.25
CA VAL A 126 -12.25 11.82 4.01
C VAL A 126 -13.77 11.77 3.83
N ARG A 127 -14.21 11.11 2.76
CA ARG A 127 -15.63 10.82 2.53
C ARG A 127 -15.83 9.31 2.73
N MET A 128 -16.76 8.94 3.58
CA MET A 128 -17.08 7.55 3.88
C MET A 128 -18.50 7.22 3.44
N GLU A 129 -18.68 6.11 2.76
CA GLU A 129 -19.97 5.46 2.52
C GLU A 129 -20.03 4.22 3.41
N ILE A 130 -20.94 4.22 4.39
CA ILE A 130 -20.98 3.22 5.46
C ILE A 130 -22.29 2.46 5.35
N PRO A 131 -22.29 1.13 5.16
CA PRO A 131 -23.51 0.32 5.12
C PRO A 131 -24.34 0.50 6.39
N GLU A 132 -25.65 0.39 6.28
CA GLU A 132 -26.53 0.26 7.46
C GLU A 132 -26.34 -1.12 8.11
N GLY A 133 -26.35 -1.17 9.45
CA GLY A 133 -26.17 -2.39 10.24
C GLY A 133 -25.13 -2.26 11.33
N ALA A 134 -24.91 -3.34 12.05
CA ALA A 134 -24.03 -3.34 13.22
C ALA A 134 -22.53 -3.49 12.89
N GLY A 135 -22.17 -4.01 11.72
CA GLY A 135 -20.77 -4.37 11.43
C GLY A 135 -20.26 -5.56 12.27
N PRO A 136 -18.95 -5.77 12.44
CA PRO A 136 -17.90 -4.98 11.79
C PRO A 136 -17.81 -5.23 10.27
N PHE A 137 -17.61 -4.17 9.51
CA PHE A 137 -17.54 -4.21 8.05
C PHE A 137 -16.09 -4.22 7.57
N PRO A 138 -15.74 -4.94 6.51
CA PRO A 138 -14.52 -4.72 5.75
C PRO A 138 -14.54 -3.32 5.14
N ALA A 139 -13.39 -2.74 4.88
CA ALA A 139 -13.30 -1.40 4.28
C ALA A 139 -12.35 -1.36 3.08
N ILE A 140 -12.63 -0.45 2.17
CA ILE A 140 -11.76 -0.12 1.04
C ILE A 140 -11.41 1.35 1.12
N ILE A 141 -10.11 1.65 1.24
CA ILE A 141 -9.58 3.00 1.16
C ILE A 141 -9.27 3.30 -0.31
N LYS A 142 -9.79 4.40 -0.84
CA LYS A 142 -9.47 4.90 -2.17
C LYS A 142 -8.84 6.28 -2.10
N ASN A 143 -7.69 6.47 -2.72
CA ASN A 143 -7.09 7.79 -2.84
C ASN A 143 -7.59 8.51 -4.09
N GLU A 144 -8.00 9.77 -3.93
CA GLU A 144 -8.53 10.61 -4.99
C GLU A 144 -7.63 11.80 -5.29
N GLY A 145 -7.53 12.16 -6.56
CA GLY A 145 -6.69 13.27 -7.03
C GLY A 145 -7.42 14.59 -7.19
N GLY A 146 -8.68 14.65 -6.82
CA GLY A 146 -9.54 15.82 -6.95
C GLY A 146 -10.60 15.85 -5.86
N PRO A 147 -11.69 16.58 -6.06
CA PRO A 147 -12.81 16.59 -5.13
C PRO A 147 -13.35 15.18 -4.89
N LEU A 148 -13.66 14.88 -3.65
CA LEU A 148 -14.26 13.61 -3.28
C LEU A 148 -15.67 13.51 -3.86
N ALA A 149 -15.92 12.47 -4.65
CA ALA A 149 -17.17 12.26 -5.37
C ALA A 149 -17.64 10.80 -5.25
N PRO A 150 -18.95 10.54 -5.43
CA PRO A 150 -19.47 9.19 -5.49
C PRO A 150 -18.78 8.34 -6.55
N THR A 151 -18.46 7.10 -6.22
CA THR A 151 -17.97 6.11 -7.19
C THR A 151 -19.12 5.56 -8.02
N PRO A 152 -18.89 5.17 -9.30
CA PRO A 152 -19.93 4.60 -10.16
C PRO A 152 -20.65 3.38 -9.58
N VAL A 153 -19.99 2.64 -8.69
CA VAL A 153 -20.52 1.41 -8.06
C VAL A 153 -20.68 1.55 -6.55
N GLY A 154 -20.80 2.78 -6.01
CA GLY A 154 -20.91 3.04 -4.56
C GLY A 154 -22.08 2.26 -3.92
N ASP A 155 -23.25 2.25 -4.55
CA ASP A 155 -24.40 1.46 -4.10
C ASP A 155 -24.10 -0.06 -4.04
N GLU A 156 -23.37 -0.59 -5.02
CA GLU A 156 -22.98 -2.01 -5.05
C GLU A 156 -21.96 -2.32 -3.93
N ILE A 157 -20.98 -1.43 -3.69
CA ILE A 157 -19.97 -1.59 -2.64
C ILE A 157 -20.65 -1.72 -1.26
N VAL A 158 -21.53 -0.78 -0.93
CA VAL A 158 -22.20 -0.79 0.38
C VAL A 158 -23.19 -1.95 0.53
N ARG A 159 -23.88 -2.36 -0.54
CA ARG A 159 -24.78 -3.54 -0.50
C ARG A 159 -24.03 -4.86 -0.38
N ARG A 160 -22.77 -4.93 -0.80
CA ARG A 160 -21.89 -6.06 -0.52
C ARG A 160 -21.35 -6.05 0.91
N GLY A 161 -21.62 -5.00 1.69
CA GLY A 161 -21.24 -4.87 3.09
C GLY A 161 -19.85 -4.26 3.30
N TYR A 162 -19.31 -3.52 2.33
CA TYR A 162 -18.04 -2.83 2.46
C TYR A 162 -18.23 -1.35 2.79
N VAL A 163 -17.43 -0.81 3.69
CA VAL A 163 -17.24 0.62 3.83
C VAL A 163 -16.31 1.11 2.72
N LEU A 164 -16.68 2.18 2.01
CA LEU A 164 -15.79 2.88 1.11
C LEU A 164 -15.31 4.17 1.79
N ALA A 165 -14.00 4.32 1.99
CA ALA A 165 -13.36 5.51 2.52
C ALA A 165 -12.47 6.17 1.47
N GLN A 166 -12.87 7.33 0.96
CA GLN A 166 -12.11 8.10 -0.03
C GLN A 166 -11.36 9.23 0.67
N TYR A 167 -10.10 9.47 0.33
CA TYR A 167 -9.37 10.64 0.82
C TYR A 167 -8.77 11.48 -0.30
N ALA A 168 -8.74 12.79 -0.11
CA ALA A 168 -8.24 13.77 -1.06
C ALA A 168 -6.70 13.89 -0.95
N ARG A 169 -5.94 13.00 -1.61
CA ARG A 169 -4.47 12.96 -1.51
C ARG A 169 -3.78 14.27 -1.84
N THR A 170 -4.35 15.05 -2.77
CA THR A 170 -3.79 16.33 -3.21
C THR A 170 -3.91 17.45 -2.19
N GLU A 171 -4.68 17.27 -1.11
CA GLU A 171 -4.69 18.16 0.04
C GLU A 171 -3.45 17.99 0.93
N LEU A 172 -2.84 16.80 0.91
CA LEU A 172 -1.61 16.51 1.64
C LEU A 172 -0.39 17.07 0.90
N ASP A 173 -0.36 16.84 -0.42
CA ASP A 173 0.68 17.34 -1.31
C ASP A 173 0.10 17.56 -2.72
N PRO A 174 0.21 18.78 -3.29
CA PRO A 174 -0.37 19.07 -4.58
C PRO A 174 0.22 18.23 -5.72
N ASP A 175 -0.63 17.79 -6.65
CA ASP A 175 -0.22 17.09 -7.87
C ASP A 175 0.32 18.09 -8.91
N LYS A 176 1.39 18.79 -8.52
CA LYS A 176 1.94 19.91 -9.30
C LYS A 176 3.42 20.05 -9.07
N ASN A 177 4.17 20.21 -10.17
CA ASN A 177 5.60 20.47 -10.12
C ASN A 177 5.91 21.79 -9.38
N ASN A 178 6.99 21.80 -8.61
CA ASN A 178 7.44 22.94 -7.79
C ASN A 178 6.42 23.42 -6.74
N ALA A 179 5.52 22.56 -6.31
CA ALA A 179 4.65 22.81 -5.18
C ALA A 179 5.12 21.95 -3.98
N VAL A 180 4.96 22.50 -2.79
CA VAL A 180 5.20 21.81 -1.52
C VAL A 180 3.88 21.79 -0.78
N GLY A 181 3.44 20.62 -0.35
CA GLY A 181 2.21 20.44 0.37
C GLY A 181 2.38 20.51 1.88
N ARG A 182 1.26 20.66 2.59
CA ARG A 182 1.24 20.80 4.05
C ARG A 182 1.89 19.64 4.79
N ALA A 183 1.90 18.43 4.21
CA ALA A 183 2.56 17.30 4.82
C ALA A 183 4.08 17.42 4.74
N GLN A 184 4.63 17.83 3.61
CA GLN A 184 6.07 18.08 3.48
C GLN A 184 6.52 19.29 4.31
N GLU A 185 5.71 20.35 4.37
CA GLU A 185 5.97 21.52 5.25
C GLU A 185 6.00 21.13 6.74
N ALA A 186 5.15 20.19 7.16
CA ALA A 186 5.11 19.72 8.54
C ALA A 186 6.28 18.80 8.93
N TYR A 187 6.92 18.17 7.93
CA TYR A 187 8.05 17.24 8.12
C TYR A 187 9.23 17.62 7.23
N PRO A 188 9.83 18.81 7.44
CA PRO A 188 10.86 19.37 6.55
C PRO A 188 12.17 18.58 6.52
N ASP A 189 12.44 17.77 7.53
CA ASP A 189 13.64 16.94 7.65
C ASP A 189 13.54 15.60 6.89
N ASN A 190 12.36 15.29 6.32
CA ASN A 190 12.15 14.07 5.53
C ASN A 190 12.30 14.35 4.04
N ASP A 191 13.01 13.47 3.34
CA ASP A 191 13.30 13.58 1.90
C ASP A 191 12.24 12.91 0.99
N TRP A 192 11.03 12.74 1.50
CA TRP A 192 9.94 12.02 0.83
C TRP A 192 9.30 12.81 -0.32
N ALA A 193 9.05 12.12 -1.43
CA ALA A 193 8.41 12.68 -2.60
C ALA A 193 6.88 12.54 -2.55
N THR A 194 6.19 13.21 -3.47
CA THR A 194 4.72 13.32 -3.49
C THR A 194 3.99 11.97 -3.41
N LEU A 195 4.44 10.92 -4.13
CA LEU A 195 3.81 9.58 -4.02
C LEU A 195 3.95 8.99 -2.61
N ALA A 196 5.08 9.23 -1.93
CA ALA A 196 5.27 8.80 -0.55
C ALA A 196 4.34 9.56 0.40
N VAL A 197 4.15 10.88 0.19
CA VAL A 197 3.19 11.69 0.96
C VAL A 197 1.77 11.16 0.80
N TRP A 198 1.36 10.87 -0.42
CA TRP A 198 0.02 10.35 -0.68
C TRP A 198 -0.20 8.95 -0.09
N ALA A 199 0.82 8.09 -0.17
CA ALA A 199 0.78 6.75 0.44
C ALA A 199 0.69 6.83 1.98
N TRP A 200 1.49 7.71 2.59
CA TRP A 200 1.44 7.99 4.02
C TRP A 200 0.04 8.49 4.43
N GLY A 201 -0.61 9.34 3.62
CA GLY A 201 -2.00 9.76 3.85
C GLY A 201 -2.98 8.59 3.93
N GLY A 202 -2.88 7.61 3.04
CA GLY A 202 -3.68 6.39 3.08
C GLY A 202 -3.46 5.57 4.36
N MET A 203 -2.21 5.51 4.85
CA MET A 203 -1.88 4.87 6.13
C MET A 203 -2.52 5.63 7.31
N ARG A 204 -2.63 6.96 7.24
CA ARG A 204 -3.30 7.76 8.28
C ARG A 204 -4.80 7.59 8.28
N VAL A 205 -5.41 7.41 7.10
CA VAL A 205 -6.83 7.02 7.01
C VAL A 205 -7.05 5.65 7.64
N LEU A 206 -6.12 4.71 7.44
CA LEU A 206 -6.17 3.40 8.11
C LEU A 206 -6.09 3.54 9.64
N ASP A 207 -5.20 4.39 10.18
CA ASP A 207 -5.14 4.66 11.62
C ASP A 207 -6.51 5.11 12.16
N TYR A 208 -7.22 5.98 11.43
CA TYR A 208 -8.56 6.41 11.81
C TYR A 208 -9.57 5.26 11.75
N LEU A 209 -9.57 4.48 10.66
CA LEU A 209 -10.52 3.36 10.51
C LEU A 209 -10.36 2.32 11.63
N GLU A 210 -9.13 2.08 12.10
CA GLU A 210 -8.85 1.16 13.22
C GLU A 210 -9.44 1.63 14.55
N THR A 211 -9.82 2.90 14.69
CA THR A 211 -10.50 3.43 15.89
C THR A 211 -12.02 3.22 15.89
N LEU A 212 -12.60 2.76 14.78
CA LEU A 212 -14.05 2.65 14.58
C LEU A 212 -14.53 1.21 14.85
N ASP A 213 -15.36 1.02 15.86
CA ASP A 213 -15.88 -0.28 16.30
C ASP A 213 -16.63 -1.05 15.20
N PHE A 214 -17.20 -0.33 14.21
CA PHE A 214 -17.91 -0.95 13.09
C PHE A 214 -17.02 -1.35 11.91
N ILE A 215 -15.68 -1.19 12.00
CA ILE A 215 -14.72 -1.61 10.99
C ILE A 215 -14.04 -2.92 11.40
N ASP A 216 -13.99 -3.88 10.50
CA ASP A 216 -13.11 -5.05 10.61
C ASP A 216 -11.69 -4.65 10.16
N SER A 217 -10.85 -4.22 11.09
CA SER A 217 -9.49 -3.76 10.81
C SER A 217 -8.60 -4.85 10.19
N THR A 218 -9.00 -6.12 10.28
CA THR A 218 -8.27 -7.23 9.62
C THR A 218 -8.61 -7.37 8.13
N LYS A 219 -9.58 -6.60 7.63
CA LYS A 219 -10.09 -6.65 6.25
C LYS A 219 -10.16 -5.25 5.61
N VAL A 220 -9.12 -4.44 5.80
CA VAL A 220 -9.03 -3.14 5.16
C VAL A 220 -8.14 -3.24 3.92
N GLY A 221 -8.69 -2.86 2.77
CA GLY A 221 -7.98 -2.79 1.50
C GLY A 221 -7.68 -1.35 1.09
N ILE A 222 -6.71 -1.19 0.16
CA ILE A 222 -6.40 0.09 -0.47
C ILE A 222 -6.38 -0.03 -1.99
N THR A 223 -6.98 0.96 -2.68
CA THR A 223 -6.99 1.06 -4.14
C THR A 223 -6.80 2.49 -4.61
N GLY A 224 -6.59 2.65 -5.90
CA GLY A 224 -6.52 3.91 -6.60
C GLY A 224 -6.21 3.70 -8.07
N HIS A 225 -6.53 4.71 -8.88
CA HIS A 225 -6.33 4.68 -10.33
C HIS A 225 -5.11 5.48 -10.74
N SER A 226 -4.39 5.01 -11.78
CA SER A 226 -3.25 5.72 -12.37
C SER A 226 -2.18 6.02 -11.31
N ARG A 227 -1.80 7.28 -11.10
CA ARG A 227 -0.92 7.70 -10.01
C ARG A 227 -1.47 7.34 -8.62
N GLY A 228 -2.80 7.26 -8.49
CA GLY A 228 -3.44 6.72 -7.29
C GLY A 228 -3.20 5.21 -7.10
N GLY A 229 -3.06 4.47 -8.19
CA GLY A 229 -2.65 3.06 -8.15
C GLY A 229 -1.19 2.89 -7.75
N LYS A 230 -0.28 3.78 -8.22
CA LYS A 230 1.11 3.85 -7.74
C LYS A 230 1.14 4.09 -6.21
N THR A 231 0.33 5.04 -5.76
CA THR A 231 0.15 5.37 -4.32
C THR A 231 -0.35 4.16 -3.51
N ALA A 232 -1.37 3.47 -3.99
CA ALA A 232 -1.95 2.32 -3.30
C ALA A 232 -0.95 1.15 -3.18
N LEU A 233 -0.19 0.87 -4.24
CA LEU A 233 0.84 -0.17 -4.21
C LEU A 233 1.97 0.18 -3.23
N LEU A 234 2.44 1.43 -3.23
CA LEU A 234 3.47 1.89 -2.30
C LEU A 234 2.99 1.83 -0.84
N ALA A 235 1.76 2.27 -0.56
CA ALA A 235 1.17 2.19 0.77
C ALA A 235 1.11 0.72 1.25
N GLY A 236 0.59 -0.18 0.42
CA GLY A 236 0.50 -1.60 0.75
C GLY A 236 1.86 -2.30 0.90
N ALA A 237 2.89 -1.86 0.16
CA ALA A 237 4.24 -2.38 0.29
C ALA A 237 4.91 -1.99 1.62
N LEU A 238 4.64 -0.78 2.10
CA LEU A 238 5.31 -0.22 3.30
C LEU A 238 4.52 -0.43 4.60
N ASP A 239 3.17 -0.52 4.53
CA ASP A 239 2.31 -0.74 5.69
C ASP A 239 1.61 -2.11 5.61
N GLU A 240 1.97 -2.99 6.53
CA GLU A 240 1.50 -4.38 6.54
C GLU A 240 0.07 -4.55 7.07
N ARG A 241 -0.56 -3.51 7.58
CA ARG A 241 -1.95 -3.53 8.06
C ARG A 241 -2.98 -3.58 6.93
N PHE A 242 -2.62 -3.13 5.71
CA PHE A 242 -3.49 -3.30 4.54
C PHE A 242 -3.63 -4.78 4.19
N ALA A 243 -4.81 -5.35 4.39
CA ALA A 243 -5.10 -6.75 4.09
C ALA A 243 -5.22 -7.03 2.58
N LEU A 244 -5.59 -6.03 1.78
CA LEU A 244 -5.76 -6.11 0.33
C LEU A 244 -5.19 -4.86 -0.34
N VAL A 245 -4.40 -5.05 -1.40
CA VAL A 245 -3.79 -3.96 -2.19
C VAL A 245 -4.18 -4.11 -3.65
N VAL A 246 -4.83 -3.07 -4.21
CA VAL A 246 -5.36 -3.13 -5.59
C VAL A 246 -4.91 -1.91 -6.39
N PRO A 247 -3.70 -1.91 -6.98
CA PRO A 247 -3.30 -0.89 -7.93
C PRO A 247 -4.07 -1.06 -9.24
N ASN A 248 -4.71 0.01 -9.75
CA ASN A 248 -5.42 0.02 -11.01
C ASN A 248 -4.76 0.95 -12.03
N GLY A 249 -4.53 0.46 -13.26
CA GLY A 249 -4.00 1.23 -14.39
C GLY A 249 -2.75 2.03 -14.03
N SER A 250 -1.85 1.44 -13.23
CA SER A 250 -0.88 2.24 -12.47
C SER A 250 0.46 2.44 -13.16
N GLY A 251 0.74 1.74 -14.23
CA GLY A 251 1.89 1.96 -15.11
C GLY A 251 3.26 1.93 -14.44
N CYS A 252 4.22 2.57 -15.07
CA CYS A 252 5.60 2.71 -14.60
C CYS A 252 5.64 3.44 -13.24
N GLY A 253 6.38 2.91 -12.27
CA GLY A 253 6.35 3.41 -10.89
C GLY A 253 5.13 2.94 -10.06
N GLY A 254 4.26 2.13 -10.67
CA GLY A 254 3.14 1.43 -10.03
C GLY A 254 3.25 -0.07 -10.28
N ALA A 255 2.25 -0.69 -10.89
CA ALA A 255 2.28 -2.13 -11.20
C ALA A 255 3.12 -2.49 -12.44
N GLY A 256 3.32 -1.55 -13.36
CA GLY A 256 4.05 -1.74 -14.62
C GLY A 256 5.57 -1.72 -14.43
N CYS A 257 6.26 -2.55 -15.20
CA CYS A 257 7.71 -2.75 -15.13
C CYS A 257 8.49 -1.52 -15.64
N TYR A 258 9.64 -1.24 -15.03
CA TYR A 258 10.61 -0.25 -15.54
C TYR A 258 11.43 -0.80 -16.71
N ARG A 259 11.84 -2.09 -16.64
CA ARG A 259 12.73 -2.72 -17.62
C ARG A 259 12.02 -3.22 -18.86
N VAL A 260 10.78 -3.69 -18.73
CA VAL A 260 10.00 -4.23 -19.85
C VAL A 260 8.87 -3.27 -20.20
N LEU A 261 9.03 -2.62 -21.32
CA LEU A 261 8.08 -1.64 -21.81
C LEU A 261 7.30 -2.19 -23.00
N GLY A 262 5.99 -2.17 -22.90
CA GLY A 262 5.12 -2.38 -24.05
C GLY A 262 5.17 -1.18 -25.01
N ARG A 263 4.52 -1.33 -26.16
CA ARG A 263 4.46 -0.25 -27.15
C ARG A 263 3.75 0.99 -26.57
N ARG A 264 4.36 2.17 -26.64
CA ARG A 264 3.84 3.45 -26.11
C ARG A 264 3.70 3.51 -24.58
N SER A 265 4.35 2.63 -23.87
CA SER A 265 4.29 2.62 -22.41
C SER A 265 5.00 3.82 -21.80
N GLU A 266 4.50 4.22 -20.64
CA GLU A 266 5.20 5.12 -19.73
C GLU A 266 6.56 4.50 -19.36
N SER A 267 7.62 5.31 -19.40
CA SER A 267 8.99 4.88 -19.09
C SER A 267 9.55 5.61 -17.88
N LEU A 268 10.67 5.11 -17.33
CA LEU A 268 11.37 5.76 -16.24
C LEU A 268 11.77 7.19 -16.59
N GLU A 269 12.26 7.44 -17.82
CA GLU A 269 12.60 8.76 -18.33
C GLU A 269 11.38 9.67 -18.33
N ALA A 270 10.23 9.17 -18.79
CA ALA A 270 9.00 9.94 -18.88
C ALA A 270 8.45 10.36 -17.52
N ILE A 271 8.48 9.49 -16.51
CA ILE A 271 7.96 9.78 -15.16
C ILE A 271 8.92 10.61 -14.31
N THR A 272 10.21 10.60 -14.63
CA THR A 272 11.24 11.39 -13.94
C THR A 272 11.63 12.67 -14.69
N ASP A 273 10.98 12.99 -15.80
CA ASP A 273 11.20 14.25 -16.54
C ASP A 273 10.80 15.44 -15.66
N PRO A 274 11.72 16.41 -15.41
CA PRO A 274 11.45 17.61 -14.61
C PRO A 274 10.32 18.49 -15.16
N LYS A 275 10.00 18.38 -16.44
CA LYS A 275 8.89 19.11 -17.07
C LYS A 275 7.55 18.42 -16.92
N ARG A 276 7.52 17.19 -16.35
CA ARG A 276 6.32 16.37 -16.24
C ARG A 276 6.04 15.97 -14.80
N PHE A 277 6.58 14.82 -14.34
CA PHE A 277 6.14 14.15 -13.14
C PHE A 277 7.26 13.85 -12.14
N SER A 278 8.44 14.46 -12.31
CA SER A 278 9.61 14.19 -11.48
C SER A 278 9.35 14.34 -9.97
N TYR A 279 8.44 15.24 -9.58
CA TYR A 279 8.06 15.48 -8.18
C TYR A 279 7.34 14.30 -7.51
N TRP A 280 6.83 13.33 -8.30
CA TRP A 280 6.24 12.12 -7.74
C TRP A 280 7.25 11.24 -7.03
N PHE A 281 8.51 11.28 -7.45
CA PHE A 281 9.58 10.40 -7.00
C PHE A 281 10.72 11.19 -6.38
N HIS A 282 11.51 10.50 -5.56
CA HIS A 282 12.75 11.07 -5.06
C HIS A 282 13.72 11.40 -6.22
N PRO A 283 14.46 12.51 -6.18
CA PRO A 283 15.38 12.91 -7.28
C PRO A 283 16.41 11.84 -7.68
N ARG A 284 16.81 10.94 -6.76
CA ARG A 284 17.71 9.81 -7.06
C ARG A 284 17.17 8.89 -8.14
N LEU A 285 15.83 8.72 -8.22
CA LEU A 285 15.26 7.84 -9.24
C LEU A 285 15.57 8.32 -10.67
N ARG A 286 15.65 9.64 -10.88
CA ARG A 286 15.99 10.21 -12.17
C ARG A 286 17.39 9.80 -12.65
N SER A 287 18.34 9.58 -11.74
CA SER A 287 19.70 9.17 -12.10
C SER A 287 19.74 7.80 -12.78
N PHE A 288 18.65 7.05 -12.76
CA PHE A 288 18.49 5.78 -13.47
C PHE A 288 17.77 5.91 -14.83
N ALA A 289 17.38 7.11 -15.25
CA ALA A 289 16.58 7.30 -16.47
C ALA A 289 17.22 6.64 -17.70
N GLU A 290 18.54 6.75 -17.88
CA GLU A 290 19.28 6.10 -18.97
C GLU A 290 20.08 4.86 -18.50
N LYS A 291 19.85 4.42 -17.27
CA LYS A 291 20.60 3.35 -16.59
C LYS A 291 19.66 2.42 -15.82
N VAL A 292 18.49 2.13 -16.39
CA VAL A 292 17.46 1.31 -15.72
C VAL A 292 17.99 -0.06 -15.31
N ASP A 293 18.98 -0.59 -16.03
CA ASP A 293 19.67 -1.83 -15.71
C ASP A 293 20.55 -1.77 -14.46
N ARG A 294 20.83 -0.58 -13.92
CA ARG A 294 21.50 -0.39 -12.63
C ARG A 294 20.55 -0.21 -11.45
N LEU A 295 19.24 0.01 -11.72
CA LEU A 295 18.25 0.19 -10.65
C LEU A 295 18.13 -1.12 -9.84
N PRO A 296 18.39 -1.10 -8.50
CA PRO A 296 18.48 -2.33 -7.71
C PRO A 296 17.12 -2.93 -7.36
N PHE A 297 16.04 -2.38 -7.91
CA PHE A 297 14.68 -2.90 -7.77
C PHE A 297 13.88 -2.70 -9.07
N ASP A 298 12.72 -3.32 -9.15
CA ASP A 298 11.66 -3.03 -10.12
C ASP A 298 10.31 -3.25 -9.42
N GLN A 299 9.20 -2.97 -10.07
CA GLN A 299 7.89 -2.91 -9.42
C GLN A 299 7.40 -4.25 -8.82
N HIS A 300 7.97 -5.37 -9.24
CA HIS A 300 7.73 -6.65 -8.57
C HIS A 300 8.21 -6.68 -7.11
N PHE A 301 9.18 -5.82 -6.70
CA PHE A 301 9.57 -5.70 -5.30
C PHE A 301 8.44 -5.15 -4.43
N LEU A 302 7.74 -4.10 -4.90
CA LEU A 302 6.59 -3.56 -4.19
C LEU A 302 5.47 -4.61 -4.08
N LYS A 303 5.22 -5.36 -5.17
CA LYS A 303 4.26 -6.46 -5.18
C LYS A 303 4.67 -7.59 -4.22
N ALA A 304 5.93 -7.98 -4.21
CA ALA A 304 6.49 -8.98 -3.30
C ALA A 304 6.39 -8.57 -1.82
N LEU A 305 6.55 -7.27 -1.52
CA LEU A 305 6.37 -6.73 -0.16
C LEU A 305 4.91 -6.80 0.33
N VAL A 306 3.94 -6.90 -0.55
CA VAL A 306 2.54 -7.15 -0.16
C VAL A 306 2.36 -8.58 0.35
N ALA A 307 3.10 -9.57 -0.15
CA ALA A 307 3.00 -10.94 0.32
C ALA A 307 3.33 -11.05 1.84
N PRO A 308 2.61 -11.88 2.61
CA PRO A 308 1.62 -12.89 2.21
C PRO A 308 0.16 -12.36 2.15
N ARG A 309 -0.08 -11.06 2.14
CA ARG A 309 -1.39 -10.41 2.07
C ARG A 309 -1.98 -10.48 0.66
N LEU A 310 -3.19 -9.96 0.48
CA LEU A 310 -3.87 -10.01 -0.82
C LEU A 310 -3.39 -8.90 -1.77
N LEU A 311 -3.10 -9.27 -3.01
CA LEU A 311 -2.71 -8.37 -4.09
C LEU A 311 -3.53 -8.66 -5.35
N LEU A 312 -4.21 -7.67 -5.89
CA LEU A 312 -4.86 -7.76 -7.20
C LEU A 312 -4.40 -6.59 -8.07
N SER A 313 -3.71 -6.85 -9.17
CA SER A 313 -3.41 -5.81 -10.17
C SER A 313 -4.51 -5.78 -11.22
N THR A 314 -5.11 -4.61 -11.44
CA THR A 314 -6.15 -4.41 -12.45
C THR A 314 -5.69 -3.42 -13.51
N ASP A 315 -5.87 -3.77 -14.80
CA ASP A 315 -5.47 -2.93 -15.94
C ASP A 315 -6.45 -3.07 -17.10
N ALA A 316 -6.38 -2.14 -18.06
CA ALA A 316 -7.06 -2.25 -19.33
C ALA A 316 -6.08 -2.56 -20.46
N LEU A 317 -6.44 -3.51 -21.34
CA LEU A 317 -5.59 -3.95 -22.47
C LEU A 317 -5.30 -2.83 -23.47
N GLY A 318 -6.23 -1.89 -23.64
CA GLY A 318 -6.07 -0.73 -24.51
C GLY A 318 -5.33 0.45 -23.85
N ASP A 319 -5.04 0.39 -22.57
CA ASP A 319 -4.27 1.41 -21.84
C ASP A 319 -2.77 1.17 -22.01
N LEU A 320 -2.28 1.40 -23.21
CA LEU A 320 -0.87 1.14 -23.53
C LEU A 320 0.10 1.98 -22.71
N TRP A 321 -0.33 3.17 -22.25
CA TRP A 321 0.48 4.04 -21.39
C TRP A 321 0.75 3.40 -20.03
N ALA A 322 -0.24 2.71 -19.45
CA ALA A 322 -0.08 2.01 -18.17
C ALA A 322 0.76 0.72 -18.25
N ASN A 323 1.26 0.35 -19.42
CA ASN A 323 2.11 -0.82 -19.60
C ASN A 323 1.49 -2.14 -19.10
N PRO A 324 0.34 -2.59 -19.63
CA PRO A 324 -0.30 -3.83 -19.16
C PRO A 324 0.61 -5.05 -19.33
N LEU A 325 1.48 -5.10 -20.36
CA LEU A 325 2.49 -6.14 -20.48
C LEU A 325 3.46 -6.13 -19.29
N GLY A 326 3.98 -4.96 -18.93
CA GLY A 326 4.87 -4.82 -17.78
C GLY A 326 4.20 -5.18 -16.45
N THR A 327 2.89 -4.91 -16.32
CA THR A 327 2.09 -5.33 -15.15
C THR A 327 2.02 -6.85 -15.02
N GLN A 328 1.84 -7.58 -16.14
CA GLN A 328 1.90 -9.04 -16.14
C GLN A 328 3.28 -9.55 -15.77
N ILE A 329 4.35 -9.00 -16.33
CA ILE A 329 5.74 -9.43 -16.06
C ILE A 329 6.09 -9.28 -14.58
N THR A 330 5.76 -8.13 -13.98
CA THR A 330 6.01 -7.90 -12.55
C THR A 330 5.12 -8.76 -11.64
N TYR A 331 3.91 -9.12 -12.09
CA TYR A 331 3.07 -10.09 -11.40
C TYR A 331 3.73 -11.47 -11.40
N GLN A 332 4.20 -11.96 -12.56
CA GLN A 332 4.85 -13.26 -12.65
C GLN A 332 6.10 -13.33 -11.76
N ALA A 333 6.89 -12.26 -11.71
CA ALA A 333 8.05 -12.18 -10.83
C ALA A 333 7.67 -12.16 -9.33
N ALA A 334 6.67 -11.39 -8.94
CA ALA A 334 6.20 -11.37 -7.56
C ALA A 334 5.54 -12.68 -7.14
N GLN A 335 4.90 -13.41 -8.08
CA GLN A 335 4.25 -14.68 -7.81
C GLN A 335 5.22 -15.73 -7.23
N GLU A 336 6.50 -15.72 -7.63
CA GLU A 336 7.54 -16.58 -7.04
C GLU A 336 7.65 -16.39 -5.51
N VAL A 337 7.41 -15.16 -5.01
CA VAL A 337 7.42 -14.88 -3.57
C VAL A 337 6.14 -15.39 -2.89
N PHE A 338 4.97 -15.24 -3.52
CA PHE A 338 3.73 -15.79 -2.99
C PHE A 338 3.77 -17.33 -2.94
N ASP A 339 4.39 -17.96 -3.95
CA ASP A 339 4.60 -19.40 -4.01
C ASP A 339 5.56 -19.87 -2.91
N PHE A 340 6.70 -19.21 -2.73
CA PHE A 340 7.66 -19.47 -1.65
C PHE A 340 7.02 -19.37 -0.26
N LEU A 341 6.14 -18.41 -0.05
CA LEU A 341 5.43 -18.24 1.22
C LEU A 341 4.25 -19.22 1.40
N GLY A 342 3.93 -20.04 0.38
CA GLY A 342 2.85 -21.03 0.42
C GLY A 342 1.45 -20.42 0.31
N VAL A 343 1.34 -19.25 -0.33
CA VAL A 343 0.08 -18.52 -0.49
C VAL A 343 -0.19 -18.10 -1.95
N PRO A 344 -0.08 -19.03 -2.93
CA PRO A 344 -0.12 -18.70 -4.36
C PRO A 344 -1.40 -18.01 -4.80
N ASP A 345 -2.51 -18.24 -4.11
CA ASP A 345 -3.83 -17.71 -4.48
C ASP A 345 -4.11 -16.31 -3.91
N ARG A 346 -3.17 -15.74 -3.15
CA ARG A 346 -3.31 -14.40 -2.59
C ARG A 346 -2.84 -13.28 -3.54
N SER A 347 -2.28 -13.64 -4.69
CA SER A 347 -1.93 -12.71 -5.76
C SER A 347 -2.78 -12.99 -7.00
N GLY A 348 -3.24 -11.94 -7.69
CA GLY A 348 -4.09 -12.06 -8.86
C GLY A 348 -3.90 -10.93 -9.88
N LEU A 349 -4.42 -11.17 -11.07
CA LEU A 349 -4.54 -10.22 -12.19
C LEU A 349 -6.00 -10.15 -12.65
N HIS A 350 -6.44 -8.95 -13.01
CA HIS A 350 -7.65 -8.76 -13.80
C HIS A 350 -7.40 -7.70 -14.87
N PHE A 351 -7.56 -8.09 -16.14
CA PHE A 351 -7.40 -7.19 -17.28
C PHE A 351 -8.70 -7.18 -18.07
N ARG A 352 -9.20 -5.98 -18.35
CA ARG A 352 -10.39 -5.76 -19.14
C ARG A 352 -10.06 -5.11 -20.50
N GLU A 353 -11.02 -5.11 -21.38
CA GLU A 353 -10.97 -4.25 -22.55
C GLU A 353 -11.13 -2.77 -22.15
N GLY A 354 -10.77 -1.85 -23.05
CA GLY A 354 -10.94 -0.41 -22.83
C GLY A 354 -9.62 0.33 -22.60
N GLY A 355 -9.72 1.55 -22.10
CA GLY A 355 -8.62 2.50 -21.93
C GLY A 355 -8.33 2.88 -20.47
N HIS A 356 -7.67 4.02 -20.30
CA HIS A 356 -7.17 4.52 -19.01
C HIS A 356 -8.31 5.03 -18.11
N ASP A 357 -8.91 4.14 -17.36
CA ASP A 357 -10.00 4.40 -16.41
C ASP A 357 -10.01 3.34 -15.30
N GLN A 358 -10.71 3.62 -14.20
CA GLN A 358 -11.14 2.64 -13.20
C GLN A 358 -12.67 2.55 -13.27
N ASP A 359 -13.17 1.67 -14.13
CA ASP A 359 -14.58 1.54 -14.38
C ASP A 359 -15.29 0.53 -13.45
N ALA A 360 -16.57 0.30 -13.70
CA ALA A 360 -17.38 -0.61 -12.91
C ALA A 360 -16.86 -2.06 -12.95
N GLU A 361 -16.20 -2.47 -14.04
CA GLU A 361 -15.66 -3.82 -14.17
C GLU A 361 -14.41 -4.01 -13.29
N ASP A 362 -13.52 -3.01 -13.21
CA ASP A 362 -12.38 -3.03 -12.29
C ASP A 362 -12.84 -3.10 -10.83
N TRP A 363 -13.87 -2.34 -10.46
CA TRP A 363 -14.45 -2.37 -9.13
C TRP A 363 -15.09 -3.72 -8.80
N ARG A 364 -15.84 -4.31 -9.74
CA ARG A 364 -16.42 -5.65 -9.53
C ARG A 364 -15.34 -6.71 -9.39
N ALA A 365 -14.26 -6.62 -10.17
CA ALA A 365 -13.13 -7.52 -10.03
C ALA A 365 -12.47 -7.40 -8.64
N LEU A 366 -12.28 -6.18 -8.13
CA LEU A 366 -11.79 -5.94 -6.77
C LEU A 366 -12.72 -6.57 -5.72
N LEU A 367 -14.03 -6.30 -5.80
CA LEU A 367 -15.01 -6.80 -4.86
C LEU A 367 -15.14 -8.33 -4.92
N ASP A 368 -15.11 -8.91 -6.12
CA ASP A 368 -15.16 -10.37 -6.31
C ASP A 368 -13.92 -11.04 -5.71
N PHE A 369 -12.73 -10.47 -5.94
CA PHE A 369 -11.49 -10.96 -5.33
C PHE A 369 -11.52 -10.86 -3.81
N ALA A 370 -11.99 -9.74 -3.26
CA ALA A 370 -12.15 -9.55 -1.83
C ALA A 370 -13.17 -10.52 -1.22
N ASP A 371 -14.33 -10.68 -1.86
CA ASP A 371 -15.38 -11.61 -1.44
C ASP A 371 -14.90 -13.06 -1.41
N GLU A 372 -14.14 -13.50 -2.43
CA GLU A 372 -13.55 -14.84 -2.44
C GLU A 372 -12.54 -15.05 -1.31
N ARG A 373 -11.65 -14.08 -1.09
CA ARG A 373 -10.51 -14.23 -0.17
C ARG A 373 -10.85 -13.90 1.28
N PHE A 374 -11.76 -12.97 1.54
CA PHE A 374 -12.19 -12.61 2.89
C PHE A 374 -13.30 -13.51 3.42
N PHE A 375 -14.17 -14.00 2.54
CA PHE A 375 -15.41 -14.67 2.95
C PHE A 375 -15.60 -16.05 2.33
N GLY A 376 -14.69 -16.51 1.47
CA GLY A 376 -14.79 -17.81 0.79
C GLY A 376 -15.96 -17.93 -0.16
N LYS A 377 -16.49 -16.80 -0.67
CA LYS A 377 -17.57 -16.80 -1.66
C LYS A 377 -17.04 -17.30 -3.01
N THR A 378 -17.92 -17.87 -3.82
CA THR A 378 -17.60 -18.26 -5.20
C THR A 378 -18.18 -17.23 -6.14
N THR A 379 -17.34 -16.52 -6.90
CA THR A 379 -17.76 -15.50 -7.86
C THR A 379 -17.70 -15.96 -9.31
N GLY A 380 -17.01 -17.08 -9.58
CA GLY A 380 -16.78 -17.60 -10.92
C GLY A 380 -15.74 -16.82 -11.73
N ARG A 381 -15.07 -15.83 -11.13
CA ARG A 381 -14.02 -15.05 -11.79
C ARG A 381 -12.65 -15.73 -11.66
N HIS A 382 -11.82 -15.60 -12.68
CA HIS A 382 -10.48 -16.17 -12.71
C HIS A 382 -9.43 -15.06 -12.65
N PHE A 383 -8.62 -15.05 -11.59
CA PHE A 383 -7.62 -14.01 -11.30
C PHE A 383 -6.17 -14.39 -11.67
N LYS A 384 -5.97 -15.49 -12.40
CA LYS A 384 -4.62 -15.95 -12.83
C LYS A 384 -4.47 -16.03 -14.35
N LYS A 385 -5.45 -15.50 -15.10
CA LYS A 385 -5.38 -15.50 -16.57
C LYS A 385 -4.31 -14.49 -17.01
N LEU A 386 -3.33 -14.96 -17.78
CA LEU A 386 -2.30 -14.13 -18.39
C LEU A 386 -2.79 -13.61 -19.75
N PRO A 387 -3.00 -12.29 -19.92
CA PRO A 387 -3.44 -11.74 -21.21
C PRO A 387 -2.36 -11.79 -22.28
N PHE A 388 -1.09 -11.88 -21.91
CA PHE A 388 0.05 -12.00 -22.81
C PHE A 388 0.75 -13.35 -22.60
N PRO A 389 0.16 -14.49 -23.03
CA PRO A 389 0.68 -15.83 -22.74
C PRO A 389 2.06 -16.10 -23.37
N ASP A 390 2.36 -15.47 -24.51
CA ASP A 390 3.62 -15.63 -25.25
C ASP A 390 4.71 -14.65 -24.78
N ALA A 391 4.44 -13.83 -23.76
CA ALA A 391 5.44 -12.92 -23.23
C ALA A 391 6.53 -13.67 -22.49
N GLU A 392 7.80 -13.45 -22.87
CA GLU A 392 8.95 -14.03 -22.19
C GLU A 392 9.05 -13.48 -20.76
N LYS A 393 9.43 -14.35 -19.81
CA LYS A 393 9.78 -13.93 -18.46
C LYS A 393 11.05 -13.06 -18.51
N ALA A 394 11.00 -11.91 -17.85
CA ALA A 394 12.16 -11.00 -17.78
C ALA A 394 13.11 -11.33 -16.62
N PHE A 395 13.14 -12.58 -16.18
CA PHE A 395 13.99 -13.07 -15.10
C PHE A 395 14.23 -14.58 -15.24
N THR A 396 15.39 -15.01 -14.75
CA THR A 396 15.82 -16.43 -14.77
C THR A 396 15.94 -17.03 -13.37
N TRP A 397 15.98 -16.19 -12.34
CA TRP A 397 16.02 -16.61 -10.94
C TRP A 397 14.70 -17.29 -10.52
N LYS A 398 14.78 -18.10 -9.47
CA LYS A 398 13.64 -18.82 -8.87
C LYS A 398 13.68 -18.66 -7.37
N ALA A 399 12.52 -18.90 -6.74
CA ALA A 399 12.44 -19.06 -5.31
C ALA A 399 13.36 -20.17 -4.77
N PRO A 400 13.85 -20.03 -3.55
CA PRO A 400 14.66 -21.05 -2.87
C PRO A 400 13.92 -22.36 -2.67
#